data_2950bc3c86d821f2b9170180c89b4522
#
_entry.id   2950bc3c86d821f2b9170180c89b4522
#
_cell.length_a   1.000
_cell.length_b   1.000
_cell.length_c   1.000
_cell.angle_alpha   90.00
_cell.angle_beta   90.00
_cell.angle_gamma   90.00
#
_symmetry.space_group_name_H-M   'P 1'
#
loop_
_entity.id
_entity.type
_entity.pdbx_description
1 polymer ?
#
loop_
_entity_poly.entity_id
_entity_poly.type
_entity_poly.pdbx_seq_one_letter_code
_entity_poly.pdbx_strand_id
1 'polypeptide(L)'
;YGIPSLRSALARDEQRKGWAATAEDIYVCHGVTEALQILFAAVLCDGDKVLAPGPHYPPYMAYPQMYGATTVEYRLKPDDGWKLDLEDIKSKMDDSVRLLVLINPNNPCGSVANESEIKALLEIARNYPKCMIVADEIYDGLDFTGEHVSVASCSNDVPVVSLNGVSKVYYAPGWRIGYMALHDPSGCLHLVRDGIER
;
A
#
# COMPACT_ATOMS: atom_id res chain seq x y z
N TYR A 1 -4.93 -15.92 9.63
CA TYR A 1 -4.11 -14.69 9.72
C TYR A 1 -2.60 -14.97 9.85
N GLY A 2 -2.17 -16.21 9.88
CA GLY A 2 -0.80 -16.64 10.05
C GLY A 2 -0.46 -17.08 11.47
N ILE A 3 0.59 -17.90 11.58
CA ILE A 3 1.03 -18.40 12.88
C ILE A 3 1.61 -17.26 13.75
N PRO A 4 1.38 -17.24 15.07
CA PRO A 4 1.77 -16.13 15.94
C PRO A 4 3.25 -15.76 15.87
N SER A 5 4.14 -16.76 15.79
CA SER A 5 5.59 -16.53 15.71
C SER A 5 6.01 -15.79 14.44
N LEU A 6 5.37 -16.10 13.28
CA LEU A 6 5.62 -15.40 12.02
C LEU A 6 5.07 -13.98 12.07
N ARG A 7 3.82 -13.78 12.53
CA ARG A 7 3.24 -12.45 12.69
C ARG A 7 4.11 -11.56 13.58
N SER A 8 4.61 -12.09 14.69
CA SER A 8 5.53 -11.38 15.58
C SER A 8 6.88 -11.06 14.92
N ALA A 9 7.38 -11.94 14.05
CA ALA A 9 8.62 -11.68 13.32
C ALA A 9 8.43 -10.57 12.28
N LEU A 10 7.33 -10.59 11.52
CA LEU A 10 6.99 -9.57 10.55
C LEU A 10 6.70 -8.21 11.21
N ALA A 11 6.03 -8.21 12.36
CA ALA A 11 5.84 -6.98 13.13
C ALA A 11 7.16 -6.34 13.55
N ARG A 12 8.15 -7.15 14.00
CA ARG A 12 9.50 -6.62 14.29
C ARG A 12 10.20 -6.07 13.05
N ASP A 13 9.93 -6.64 11.87
CA ASP A 13 10.46 -6.11 10.62
C ASP A 13 9.88 -4.74 10.30
N GLU A 14 8.55 -4.61 10.40
CA GLU A 14 7.86 -3.33 10.26
C GLU A 14 8.31 -2.29 11.30
N GLN A 15 8.58 -2.70 12.55
CA GLN A 15 9.14 -1.81 13.59
C GLN A 15 10.51 -1.23 13.18
N ARG A 16 11.34 -2.01 12.48
CA ARG A 16 12.63 -1.51 11.96
C ARG A 16 12.46 -0.45 10.88
N LYS A 17 11.32 -0.46 10.19
CA LYS A 17 10.96 0.57 9.20
C LYS A 17 10.44 1.85 9.84
N GLY A 18 10.26 1.91 11.17
CA GLY A 18 10.03 3.15 11.91
C GLY A 18 8.62 3.39 12.44
N TRP A 19 7.74 2.37 12.49
CA TRP A 19 6.43 2.50 13.13
C TRP A 19 6.13 1.36 14.12
N ALA A 20 5.21 1.58 15.05
CA ALA A 20 4.98 0.69 16.20
C ALA A 20 4.06 -0.49 15.85
N ALA A 21 4.43 -1.30 14.87
CA ALA A 21 3.68 -2.49 14.46
C ALA A 21 3.62 -3.53 15.58
N THR A 22 2.48 -4.21 15.69
CA THR A 22 2.27 -5.37 16.56
C THR A 22 1.88 -6.59 15.73
N ALA A 23 1.90 -7.78 16.33
CA ALA A 23 1.44 -8.99 15.63
C ALA A 23 -0.05 -8.90 15.23
N GLU A 24 -0.84 -8.10 15.92
CA GLU A 24 -2.26 -7.91 15.62
C GLU A 24 -2.50 -7.06 14.36
N ASP A 25 -1.48 -6.31 13.93
CA ASP A 25 -1.55 -5.52 12.70
C ASP A 25 -1.18 -6.33 11.46
N ILE A 26 -0.65 -7.55 11.63
CA ILE A 26 -0.11 -8.37 10.54
C ILE A 26 -1.09 -9.46 10.11
N TYR A 27 -1.39 -9.51 8.83
CA TYR A 27 -2.19 -10.54 8.16
C TYR A 27 -1.35 -11.24 7.10
N VAL A 28 -0.98 -12.49 7.34
CA VAL A 28 -0.15 -13.29 6.42
C VAL A 28 -1.02 -13.84 5.30
N CYS A 29 -0.53 -13.73 4.07
CA CYS A 29 -1.23 -14.08 2.84
C CYS A 29 -0.34 -14.91 1.90
N HIS A 30 -0.94 -15.57 0.91
CA HIS A 30 -0.22 -16.28 -0.15
C HIS A 30 0.37 -15.30 -1.20
N GLY A 31 1.30 -14.46 -0.74
CA GLY A 31 1.90 -13.36 -1.49
C GLY A 31 1.03 -12.11 -1.48
N VAL A 32 1.62 -10.98 -1.91
CA VAL A 32 0.94 -9.68 -2.00
C VAL A 32 -0.31 -9.73 -2.88
N THR A 33 -0.34 -10.62 -3.86
CA THR A 33 -1.50 -10.80 -4.76
C THR A 33 -2.77 -11.17 -4.00
N GLU A 34 -2.70 -12.12 -3.05
CA GLU A 34 -3.84 -12.47 -2.21
C GLU A 34 -4.17 -11.35 -1.22
N ALA A 35 -3.14 -10.70 -0.65
CA ALA A 35 -3.34 -9.54 0.22
C ALA A 35 -4.16 -8.45 -0.46
N LEU A 36 -3.87 -8.16 -1.74
CA LEU A 36 -4.66 -7.20 -2.54
C LEU A 36 -6.11 -7.65 -2.75
N GLN A 37 -6.33 -8.93 -3.06
CA GLN A 37 -7.69 -9.46 -3.23
C GLN A 37 -8.52 -9.34 -1.96
N ILE A 38 -7.94 -9.72 -0.82
CA ILE A 38 -8.60 -9.62 0.49
C ILE A 38 -8.89 -8.15 0.83
N LEU A 39 -7.91 -7.25 0.65
CA LEU A 39 -8.08 -5.83 0.91
C LEU A 39 -9.19 -5.23 0.06
N PHE A 40 -9.19 -5.51 -1.24
CA PHE A 40 -10.21 -4.99 -2.15
C PHE A 40 -11.60 -5.53 -1.82
N ALA A 41 -11.72 -6.83 -1.47
CA ALA A 41 -12.97 -7.43 -1.02
C ALA A 41 -13.50 -6.79 0.28
N ALA A 42 -12.61 -6.41 1.19
CA ALA A 42 -12.98 -5.82 2.48
C ALA A 42 -13.37 -4.32 2.38
N VAL A 43 -12.88 -3.62 1.34
CA VAL A 43 -12.96 -2.15 1.29
C VAL A 43 -13.84 -1.63 0.16
N LEU A 44 -13.80 -2.27 -1.03
CA LEU A 44 -14.39 -1.73 -2.24
C LEU A 44 -15.84 -2.14 -2.42
N CYS A 45 -16.65 -1.18 -2.86
CA CYS A 45 -18.03 -1.34 -3.28
C CYS A 45 -18.25 -0.75 -4.67
N ASP A 46 -19.43 -0.99 -5.24
CA ASP A 46 -19.84 -0.41 -6.52
C ASP A 46 -19.74 1.12 -6.50
N GLY A 47 -19.10 1.67 -7.52
CA GLY A 47 -18.86 3.11 -7.66
C GLY A 47 -17.63 3.66 -6.94
N ASP A 48 -16.94 2.87 -6.13
CA ASP A 48 -15.67 3.28 -5.50
C ASP A 48 -14.52 3.37 -6.51
N LYS A 49 -13.49 4.11 -6.16
CA LYS A 49 -12.27 4.29 -6.98
C LYS A 49 -11.01 3.85 -6.24
N VAL A 50 -10.10 3.26 -7.01
CA VAL A 50 -8.70 3.05 -6.64
C VAL A 50 -7.85 3.99 -7.48
N LEU A 51 -7.08 4.86 -6.86
CA LEU A 51 -6.14 5.74 -7.55
C LEU A 51 -4.75 5.10 -7.51
N ALA A 52 -4.21 4.70 -8.66
CA ALA A 52 -2.95 3.95 -8.77
C ALA A 52 -1.98 4.62 -9.75
N PRO A 53 -0.65 4.40 -9.62
CA PRO A 53 0.30 4.98 -10.56
C PRO A 53 0.13 4.40 -11.97
N GLY A 54 0.37 5.18 -12.98
CA GLY A 54 0.51 4.71 -14.37
C GLY A 54 1.93 4.95 -14.88
N PRO A 55 2.68 3.90 -15.25
CA PRO A 55 2.32 2.47 -15.30
C PRO A 55 2.32 1.77 -13.93
N HIS A 56 1.66 0.63 -13.83
CA HIS A 56 1.52 -0.14 -12.59
C HIS A 56 1.52 -1.67 -12.81
N TYR A 57 1.51 -2.40 -11.70
CA TYR A 57 1.29 -3.84 -11.67
C TYR A 57 -0.17 -4.17 -12.04
N PRO A 58 -0.44 -5.06 -13.05
CA PRO A 58 -1.78 -5.28 -13.61
C PRO A 58 -2.91 -5.59 -12.63
N PRO A 59 -2.72 -6.28 -11.50
CA PRO A 59 -3.78 -6.50 -10.52
C PRO A 59 -4.44 -5.23 -9.97
N TYR A 60 -3.73 -4.10 -9.90
CA TYR A 60 -4.32 -2.82 -9.50
C TYR A 60 -5.39 -2.32 -10.46
N MET A 61 -5.35 -2.74 -11.72
CA MET A 61 -6.40 -2.44 -12.71
C MET A 61 -7.52 -3.48 -12.70
N ALA A 62 -7.15 -4.77 -12.64
CA ALA A 62 -8.09 -5.86 -12.89
C ALA A 62 -8.97 -6.19 -11.67
N TYR A 63 -8.40 -6.19 -10.46
CA TYR A 63 -9.11 -6.68 -9.29
C TYR A 63 -10.22 -5.73 -8.77
N PRO A 64 -10.05 -4.40 -8.75
CA PRO A 64 -11.13 -3.49 -8.33
C PRO A 64 -12.44 -3.69 -9.11
N GLN A 65 -12.34 -4.00 -10.40
CA GLN A 65 -13.50 -4.25 -11.26
C GLN A 65 -14.37 -5.43 -10.78
N MET A 66 -13.78 -6.41 -10.09
CA MET A 66 -14.53 -7.55 -9.53
C MET A 66 -15.52 -7.13 -8.44
N TYR A 67 -15.32 -5.95 -7.87
CA TYR A 67 -16.13 -5.37 -6.79
C TYR A 67 -16.94 -4.14 -7.24
N GLY A 68 -17.06 -3.92 -8.56
CA GLY A 68 -17.76 -2.76 -9.12
C GLY A 68 -17.00 -1.44 -9.01
N ALA A 69 -15.76 -1.49 -8.54
CA ALA A 69 -14.90 -0.31 -8.43
C ALA A 69 -14.10 -0.08 -9.72
N THR A 70 -13.63 1.15 -9.92
CA THR A 70 -12.80 1.51 -11.06
C THR A 70 -11.42 1.95 -10.61
N THR A 71 -10.40 1.65 -11.41
CA THR A 71 -9.06 2.20 -11.20
C THR A 71 -8.86 3.42 -12.08
N VAL A 72 -8.42 4.50 -11.46
CA VAL A 72 -8.00 5.74 -12.13
C VAL A 72 -6.47 5.84 -12.01
N GLU A 73 -5.79 5.99 -13.14
CA GLU A 73 -4.34 6.13 -13.12
C GLU A 73 -3.91 7.57 -12.87
N TYR A 74 -2.97 7.78 -11.95
CA TYR A 74 -2.23 9.03 -11.85
C TYR A 74 -0.87 8.92 -12.54
N ARG A 75 -0.36 10.05 -13.04
CA ARG A 75 0.89 10.08 -13.78
C ARG A 75 2.10 10.05 -12.85
N LEU A 76 3.13 9.38 -13.33
CA LEU A 76 4.53 9.59 -12.92
C LEU A 76 5.20 10.50 -13.96
N LYS A 77 6.28 11.18 -13.59
CA LYS A 77 7.00 12.13 -14.46
C LYS A 77 8.24 11.46 -15.10
N PRO A 78 8.16 10.88 -16.31
CA PRO A 78 9.28 10.16 -16.90
C PRO A 78 10.54 11.04 -17.07
N ASP A 79 10.33 12.31 -17.44
CA ASP A 79 11.41 13.27 -17.67
C ASP A 79 12.05 13.79 -16.36
N ASP A 80 11.47 13.44 -15.19
CA ASP A 80 11.98 13.78 -13.84
C ASP A 80 12.14 12.50 -13.02
N GLY A 81 12.78 11.48 -13.56
CA GLY A 81 13.11 10.25 -12.84
C GLY A 81 11.91 9.43 -12.35
N TRP A 82 10.77 9.54 -13.02
CA TRP A 82 9.52 8.86 -12.66
C TRP A 82 8.95 9.26 -11.28
N LYS A 83 9.22 10.47 -10.82
CA LYS A 83 8.64 11.03 -9.60
C LYS A 83 7.13 11.13 -9.67
N LEU A 84 6.51 11.26 -8.51
CA LEU A 84 5.07 11.46 -8.39
C LEU A 84 4.63 12.78 -9.02
N ASP A 85 3.59 12.76 -9.84
CA ASP A 85 2.90 13.98 -10.27
C ASP A 85 1.79 14.33 -9.26
N LEU A 86 2.18 15.01 -8.19
CA LEU A 86 1.28 15.36 -7.08
C LEU A 86 0.09 16.22 -7.53
N GLU A 87 0.26 17.05 -8.57
CA GLU A 87 -0.85 17.86 -9.10
C GLU A 87 -1.84 17.00 -9.87
N ASP A 88 -1.36 16.01 -10.61
CA ASP A 88 -2.22 15.04 -11.28
C ASP A 88 -2.98 14.17 -10.26
N ILE A 89 -2.31 13.74 -9.17
CA ILE A 89 -2.95 13.03 -8.06
C ILE A 89 -4.07 13.88 -7.46
N LYS A 90 -3.79 15.14 -7.07
CA LYS A 90 -4.78 16.06 -6.51
C LYS A 90 -5.99 16.24 -7.43
N SER A 91 -5.75 16.37 -8.73
CA SER A 91 -6.82 16.60 -9.71
C SER A 91 -7.78 15.41 -9.87
N LYS A 92 -7.34 14.21 -9.45
CA LYS A 92 -8.09 12.95 -9.56
C LYS A 92 -8.69 12.47 -8.25
N MET A 93 -8.35 13.11 -7.13
CA MET A 93 -8.94 12.82 -5.83
C MET A 93 -10.36 13.36 -5.73
N ASP A 94 -11.26 12.51 -5.25
CA ASP A 94 -12.63 12.87 -4.88
C ASP A 94 -13.15 11.92 -3.77
N ASP A 95 -14.36 12.13 -3.29
CA ASP A 95 -14.96 11.36 -2.19
C ASP A 95 -15.24 9.89 -2.52
N SER A 96 -15.13 9.48 -3.78
CA SER A 96 -15.26 8.08 -4.21
C SER A 96 -13.92 7.32 -4.15
N VAL A 97 -12.78 8.01 -4.02
CA VAL A 97 -11.47 7.35 -3.88
C VAL A 97 -11.34 6.73 -2.50
N ARG A 98 -11.28 5.40 -2.47
CA ARG A 98 -11.09 4.61 -1.25
C ARG A 98 -9.65 4.25 -1.00
N LEU A 99 -8.91 4.01 -2.06
CA LEU A 99 -7.53 3.56 -1.99
C LEU A 99 -6.66 4.43 -2.89
N LEU A 100 -5.62 5.01 -2.31
CA LEU A 100 -4.54 5.69 -3.01
C LEU A 100 -3.29 4.80 -2.94
N VAL A 101 -2.88 4.25 -4.08
CA VAL A 101 -1.81 3.27 -4.17
C VAL A 101 -0.48 3.97 -4.42
N LEU A 102 0.52 3.66 -3.61
CA LEU A 102 1.93 3.95 -3.88
C LEU A 102 2.70 2.64 -3.96
N ILE A 103 3.37 2.38 -5.08
CA ILE A 103 4.31 1.27 -5.24
C ILE A 103 5.71 1.83 -5.05
N ASN A 104 6.39 1.48 -3.95
CA ASN A 104 7.67 2.09 -3.59
C ASN A 104 8.65 1.07 -2.98
N PRO A 105 9.76 0.76 -3.64
CA PRO A 105 10.18 1.16 -4.98
C PRO A 105 9.21 0.74 -6.08
N ASN A 106 9.10 1.56 -7.14
CA ASN A 106 8.08 1.39 -8.16
C ASN A 106 8.37 0.22 -9.12
N ASN A 107 7.33 -0.49 -9.47
CA ASN A 107 7.32 -1.45 -10.57
C ASN A 107 6.29 -0.96 -11.62
N PRO A 108 6.70 -0.66 -12.87
CA PRO A 108 7.94 -1.10 -13.52
C PRO A 108 9.08 -0.06 -13.57
N CYS A 109 8.89 1.17 -13.06
CA CYS A 109 9.80 2.29 -13.36
C CYS A 109 11.10 2.28 -12.55
N GLY A 110 11.14 1.57 -11.42
CA GLY A 110 12.30 1.50 -10.52
C GLY A 110 12.56 2.78 -9.72
N SER A 111 11.68 3.78 -9.80
CA SER A 111 11.80 5.00 -9.00
C SER A 111 11.54 4.74 -7.52
N VAL A 112 12.19 5.54 -6.68
CA VAL A 112 11.98 5.53 -5.22
C VAL A 112 11.42 6.89 -4.83
N ALA A 113 10.21 6.89 -4.26
CA ALA A 113 9.62 8.11 -3.69
C ALA A 113 10.34 8.42 -2.38
N ASN A 114 10.83 9.63 -2.24
CA ASN A 114 11.50 10.11 -1.04
C ASN A 114 10.51 10.55 0.04
N GLU A 115 11.01 10.82 1.24
CA GLU A 115 10.20 11.20 2.40
C GLU A 115 9.33 12.44 2.12
N SER A 116 9.83 13.42 1.38
CA SER A 116 9.08 14.65 1.06
C SER A 116 7.91 14.38 0.11
N GLU A 117 8.08 13.50 -0.86
CA GLU A 117 7.01 13.07 -1.77
C GLU A 117 5.95 12.25 -1.01
N ILE A 118 6.37 11.34 -0.11
CA ILE A 118 5.46 10.56 0.74
C ILE A 118 4.65 11.49 1.65
N LYS A 119 5.27 12.46 2.31
CA LYS A 119 4.56 13.44 3.15
C LYS A 119 3.57 14.27 2.34
N ALA A 120 3.93 14.69 1.14
CA ALA A 120 2.99 15.41 0.26
C ALA A 120 1.81 14.54 -0.19
N LEU A 121 2.03 13.24 -0.44
CA LEU A 121 0.98 12.28 -0.73
C LEU A 121 0.03 12.10 0.46
N LEU A 122 0.56 11.97 1.67
CA LEU A 122 -0.22 11.90 2.92
C LEU A 122 -1.06 13.17 3.14
N GLU A 123 -0.52 14.36 2.86
CA GLU A 123 -1.28 15.62 2.92
C GLU A 123 -2.46 15.64 1.96
N ILE A 124 -2.32 15.08 0.76
CA ILE A 124 -3.43 14.94 -0.18
C ILE A 124 -4.50 14.01 0.41
N ALA A 125 -4.09 12.82 0.86
CA ALA A 125 -5.01 11.81 1.39
C ALA A 125 -5.77 12.28 2.64
N ARG A 126 -5.15 13.11 3.48
CA ARG A 126 -5.74 13.67 4.72
C ARG A 126 -7.04 14.43 4.48
N ASN A 127 -7.20 15.04 3.31
CA ASN A 127 -8.43 15.76 2.95
C ASN A 127 -9.60 14.82 2.59
N TYR A 128 -9.35 13.51 2.52
CA TYR A 128 -10.34 12.50 2.14
C TYR A 128 -10.44 11.41 3.21
N PRO A 129 -11.24 11.60 4.27
CA PRO A 129 -11.26 10.73 5.45
C PRO A 129 -11.62 9.26 5.19
N LYS A 130 -12.21 8.98 4.01
CA LYS A 130 -12.55 7.61 3.59
C LYS A 130 -11.44 6.95 2.78
N CYS A 131 -10.41 7.69 2.40
CA CYS A 131 -9.28 7.18 1.64
C CYS A 131 -8.20 6.67 2.60
N MET A 132 -7.64 5.49 2.28
CA MET A 132 -6.43 4.98 2.91
C MET A 132 -5.32 4.83 1.87
N ILE A 133 -4.07 4.86 2.31
CA ILE A 133 -2.94 4.60 1.42
C ILE A 133 -2.64 3.10 1.41
N VAL A 134 -2.48 2.55 0.21
CA VAL A 134 -1.92 1.22 -0.01
C VAL A 134 -0.46 1.39 -0.42
N ALA A 135 0.45 1.06 0.49
CA ALA A 135 1.89 1.13 0.26
C ALA A 135 2.40 -0.26 -0.16
N ASP A 136 2.58 -0.48 -1.45
CA ASP A 136 3.20 -1.71 -1.95
C ASP A 136 4.72 -1.57 -1.87
N GLU A 137 5.27 -2.12 -0.79
CA GLU A 137 6.70 -2.04 -0.43
C GLU A 137 7.43 -3.37 -0.67
N ILE A 138 6.90 -4.22 -1.59
CA ILE A 138 7.47 -5.55 -1.88
C ILE A 138 8.93 -5.50 -2.37
N TYR A 139 9.42 -4.33 -2.80
CA TYR A 139 10.78 -4.11 -3.28
C TYR A 139 11.66 -3.30 -2.31
N ASP A 140 11.23 -3.05 -1.08
CA ASP A 140 11.91 -2.18 -0.10
C ASP A 140 13.39 -2.54 0.14
N GLY A 141 13.70 -3.83 0.23
CA GLY A 141 15.08 -4.32 0.38
C GLY A 141 15.88 -4.36 -0.94
N LEU A 142 15.31 -3.94 -2.06
CA LEU A 142 15.97 -3.80 -3.36
C LEU A 142 16.20 -2.34 -3.75
N ASP A 143 16.06 -1.42 -2.80
CA ASP A 143 16.50 -0.04 -2.98
C ASP A 143 18.03 0.03 -2.87
N PHE A 144 18.67 0.45 -3.97
CA PHE A 144 20.13 0.62 -4.05
C PHE A 144 20.54 2.09 -3.83
N THR A 145 19.59 2.99 -3.64
CA THR A 145 19.85 4.41 -3.36
C THR A 145 20.00 4.67 -1.86
N GLY A 146 19.37 3.86 -1.02
CA GLY A 146 19.27 4.06 0.42
C GLY A 146 18.26 5.16 0.80
N GLU A 147 17.41 5.57 -0.12
CA GLU A 147 16.43 6.66 0.07
C GLU A 147 15.03 6.16 0.43
N HIS A 148 14.79 4.83 0.35
CA HIS A 148 13.48 4.25 0.68
C HIS A 148 13.09 4.52 2.13
N VAL A 149 11.90 5.05 2.30
CA VAL A 149 11.24 5.25 3.61
C VAL A 149 9.86 4.61 3.55
N SER A 150 9.48 3.87 4.59
CA SER A 150 8.14 3.29 4.66
C SER A 150 7.07 4.37 4.83
N VAL A 151 5.99 4.26 4.08
CA VAL A 151 4.87 5.21 4.15
C VAL A 151 4.25 5.24 5.54
N ALA A 152 4.12 4.07 6.18
CA ALA A 152 3.57 3.96 7.53
C ALA A 152 4.39 4.74 8.56
N SER A 153 5.73 4.79 8.41
CA SER A 153 6.59 5.56 9.33
C SER A 153 6.42 7.08 9.19
N CYS A 154 5.90 7.55 8.07
CA CYS A 154 5.65 8.96 7.81
C CYS A 154 4.23 9.41 8.21
N SER A 155 3.33 8.47 8.51
CA SER A 155 1.93 8.78 8.81
C SER A 155 1.64 8.77 10.30
N ASN A 156 1.03 9.86 10.80
CA ASN A 156 0.57 9.99 12.18
C ASN A 156 -0.97 9.96 12.30
N ASP A 157 -1.70 10.02 11.20
CA ASP A 157 -3.15 10.19 11.19
C ASP A 157 -3.85 9.52 10.00
N VAL A 158 -3.20 9.45 8.84
CA VAL A 158 -3.74 8.78 7.65
C VAL A 158 -3.53 7.27 7.78
N PRO A 159 -4.57 6.43 7.61
CA PRO A 159 -4.41 4.98 7.65
C PRO A 159 -3.60 4.48 6.44
N VAL A 160 -2.67 3.56 6.71
CA VAL A 160 -1.81 2.95 5.70
C VAL A 160 -1.91 1.44 5.76
N VAL A 161 -2.09 0.80 4.62
CA VAL A 161 -1.96 -0.66 4.46
C VAL A 161 -0.65 -0.93 3.73
N SER A 162 0.37 -1.35 4.47
CA SER A 162 1.65 -1.78 3.87
C SER A 162 1.55 -3.21 3.38
N LEU A 163 2.02 -3.45 2.16
CA LEU A 163 2.07 -4.76 1.51
C LEU A 163 3.52 -5.17 1.31
N ASN A 164 3.88 -6.36 1.76
CA ASN A 164 5.24 -6.87 1.62
C ASN A 164 5.28 -8.40 1.61
N GLY A 165 6.47 -8.99 1.45
CA GLY A 165 6.65 -10.43 1.43
C GLY A 165 8.04 -10.87 1.01
N VAL A 166 8.24 -12.19 0.95
CA VAL A 166 9.56 -12.77 0.69
C VAL A 166 9.88 -12.95 -0.80
N SER A 167 8.91 -12.70 -1.68
CA SER A 167 9.01 -13.07 -3.10
C SER A 167 10.16 -12.37 -3.83
N LYS A 168 10.44 -11.11 -3.51
CA LYS A 168 11.39 -10.26 -4.23
C LYS A 168 12.71 -10.15 -3.49
N VAL A 169 12.73 -9.57 -2.31
CA VAL A 169 13.95 -9.36 -1.51
C VAL A 169 14.68 -10.67 -1.19
N TYR A 170 13.96 -11.74 -0.90
CA TYR A 170 14.52 -13.04 -0.54
C TYR A 170 14.57 -14.04 -1.71
N TYR A 171 14.25 -13.61 -2.94
CA TYR A 171 14.24 -14.47 -4.13
C TYR A 171 13.42 -15.76 -3.96
N ALA A 172 12.35 -15.71 -3.18
CA ALA A 172 11.50 -16.86 -2.85
C ALA A 172 10.05 -16.72 -3.36
N PRO A 173 9.83 -16.45 -4.67
CA PRO A 173 8.47 -16.25 -5.19
C PRO A 173 7.60 -17.50 -5.10
N GLY A 174 8.20 -18.68 -5.14
CA GLY A 174 7.50 -19.96 -5.02
C GLY A 174 7.00 -20.30 -3.63
N TRP A 175 7.50 -19.64 -2.59
CA TRP A 175 7.06 -19.87 -1.20
C TRP A 175 5.67 -19.28 -0.93
N ARG A 176 5.22 -18.37 -1.75
CA ARG A 176 3.92 -17.72 -1.63
C ARG A 176 3.69 -17.12 -0.23
N ILE A 177 4.69 -16.48 0.36
CA ILE A 177 4.57 -15.77 1.62
C ILE A 177 4.57 -14.27 1.36
N GLY A 178 3.46 -13.64 1.67
CA GLY A 178 3.29 -12.20 1.71
C GLY A 178 2.45 -11.82 2.91
N TYR A 179 2.28 -10.54 3.14
CA TYR A 179 1.46 -10.03 4.22
C TYR A 179 0.97 -8.62 3.92
N MET A 180 -0.09 -8.23 4.60
CA MET A 180 -0.47 -6.85 4.80
C MET A 180 -0.27 -6.47 6.25
N ALA A 181 0.17 -5.24 6.49
CA ALA A 181 0.33 -4.64 7.80
C ALA A 181 -0.54 -3.38 7.88
N LEU A 182 -1.44 -3.32 8.86
CA LEU A 182 -2.41 -2.24 9.01
C LEU A 182 -1.90 -1.20 10.00
N HIS A 183 -1.40 -0.07 9.50
CA HIS A 183 -1.07 1.11 10.30
C HIS A 183 -2.31 1.99 10.45
N ASP A 184 -2.89 2.00 11.64
CA ASP A 184 -4.16 2.65 11.95
C ASP A 184 -4.02 3.63 13.13
N PRO A 185 -3.32 4.75 12.95
CA PRO A 185 -3.05 5.69 14.04
C PRO A 185 -4.31 6.39 14.56
N SER A 186 -5.36 6.46 13.75
CA SER A 186 -6.64 7.10 14.11
C SER A 186 -7.71 6.13 14.61
N GLY A 187 -7.47 4.81 14.54
CA GLY A 187 -8.42 3.78 14.96
C GLY A 187 -9.64 3.64 14.05
N CYS A 188 -9.52 4.05 12.79
CA CYS A 188 -10.65 4.06 11.85
C CYS A 188 -10.80 2.77 11.02
N LEU A 189 -9.82 1.85 11.07
CA LEU A 189 -9.81 0.64 10.25
C LEU A 189 -10.55 -0.56 10.88
N HIS A 190 -11.35 -0.38 11.94
CA HIS A 190 -12.03 -1.48 12.60
C HIS A 190 -12.93 -2.29 11.64
N LEU A 191 -13.70 -1.64 10.76
CA LEU A 191 -14.52 -2.33 9.75
C LEU A 191 -13.68 -3.02 8.68
N VAL A 192 -12.52 -2.47 8.34
CA VAL A 192 -11.59 -3.11 7.41
C VAL A 192 -11.00 -4.38 8.03
N ARG A 193 -10.58 -4.31 9.30
CA ARG A 193 -10.13 -5.49 10.06
C ARG A 193 -11.21 -6.56 10.08
N ASP A 194 -12.45 -6.22 10.44
CA ASP A 194 -13.58 -7.14 10.44
C ASP A 194 -13.83 -7.76 9.05
N GLY A 195 -13.68 -6.98 7.99
CA GLY A 195 -13.83 -7.44 6.61
C GLY A 195 -12.72 -8.42 6.19
N ILE A 196 -11.47 -8.15 6.57
CA ILE A 196 -10.32 -9.03 6.32
C ILE A 196 -10.46 -10.35 7.09
N GLU A 197 -11.10 -10.33 8.26
CA GLU A 197 -11.21 -11.47 9.16
C GLU A 197 -12.38 -12.42 8.86
N ARG A 198 -13.25 -12.05 7.95
CA ARG A 198 -14.40 -12.89 7.49
C ARG A 198 -14.03 -13.73 6.30
#